data_ebaabbcb5ae6b4ad6153e235471370db
#
_entry.id   ebaabbcb5ae6b4ad6153e235471370db
#
_cell.length_a   1.000
_cell.length_b   1.000
_cell.length_c   1.000
_cell.angle_alpha   90.00
_cell.angle_beta   90.00
_cell.angle_gamma   90.00
#
_symmetry.space_group_name_H-M   'P 1'
#
loop_
_entity.id
_entity.type
_entity.pdbx_description
1 polymer ?
#
loop_
_entity_poly.entity_id
_entity_poly.type
_entity_poly.pdbx_seq_one_letter_code
_entity_poly.pdbx_strand_id
1 'polypeptide(L)'
;MPAGSIQERQHHQHGAHAVSNSNSHRIPDAPRSLFAVPRLPAGVLTRDEAQALVERAVKLSTADAVRVTVQSSRETNLRFADNQMSTSGATTNTTIRVQSVFGKRKASVVTNDRSDEGLRRAVQQSEALAKLAPEDPEYLGELGPQQYRTVEAWSDRTANLSAEDRARAALSALAPARAGNELTVAGYLVCTAAASAIGTNAGLFAYQRSTNANYTLTARTNDGTGSGWVGAEDTDWDKLDIKSIADRAIDKARRSRNPVGIEPGRYTVIFEPEATANLVSLMGGAFQARAADEGRSAFAKPGGTKLGERIVDPRVTLYSDPSDPLILTSPFDGEGLPLSRQTWVKDGVLNQLAYNRFWASKQGKTPTGGTSGLRMADGPDTLESMIASTTRGVLVTRLWYLRALDARTLMYTGLTRDGTFLIENGKILRSIKNFRFNDSPLFMLNNLEGIGKSVRTAGGDGVAMPPIKVRDFNFSSLSDAV
;
A
#
# COMPACT_ATOMS: atom_id res chain seq x y z
N MET A 1 60.80 3.74 -15.24
CA MET A 1 61.73 4.59 -16.03
C MET A 1 61.31 4.58 -17.49
N PRO A 2 61.36 5.66 -18.27
CA PRO A 2 61.28 7.10 -17.90
C PRO A 2 60.03 7.73 -18.56
N ALA A 3 59.39 8.80 -18.09
CA ALA A 3 59.73 10.21 -18.02
C ALA A 3 59.77 10.98 -19.37
N GLY A 4 59.05 12.08 -19.48
CA GLY A 4 59.10 13.13 -20.48
C GLY A 4 57.76 13.86 -20.55
N SER A 5 57.47 14.88 -19.89
CA SER A 5 57.86 16.31 -19.76
C SER A 5 57.30 17.19 -20.87
N ILE A 6 56.37 18.10 -20.48
CA ILE A 6 56.30 19.55 -20.66
C ILE A 6 56.13 20.12 -22.07
N GLN A 7 55.10 20.94 -22.29
CA GLN A 7 55.27 22.36 -22.68
C GLN A 7 53.97 23.19 -22.63
N GLU A 8 54.06 24.29 -21.88
CA GLU A 8 53.21 25.49 -21.88
C GLU A 8 53.31 26.29 -23.18
N ARG A 9 52.28 27.09 -23.47
CA ARG A 9 52.26 28.47 -23.96
C ARG A 9 50.84 29.03 -23.97
N GLN A 10 50.53 29.96 -23.12
CA GLN A 10 50.54 31.42 -23.12
C GLN A 10 49.58 32.11 -24.10
N HIS A 11 48.63 32.83 -23.47
CA HIS A 11 48.03 34.16 -23.72
C HIS A 11 47.63 34.61 -25.13
N HIS A 12 46.33 35.04 -25.20
CA HIS A 12 46.03 36.42 -25.70
C HIS A 12 44.67 36.90 -25.12
N GLN A 13 44.72 38.07 -24.47
CA GLN A 13 43.61 38.96 -24.11
C GLN A 13 43.16 39.77 -25.34
N HIS A 14 41.86 40.08 -25.41
CA HIS A 14 41.19 41.29 -25.92
C HIS A 14 39.69 40.99 -25.85
N GLY A 15 38.78 41.76 -25.32
CA GLY A 15 38.57 43.17 -25.23
C GLY A 15 37.06 43.31 -24.99
N ALA A 16 36.64 44.04 -23.98
CA ALA A 16 35.25 44.27 -23.60
C ALA A 16 34.48 45.10 -24.65
N HIS A 17 33.25 44.71 -24.94
CA HIS A 17 32.21 45.68 -25.35
C HIS A 17 30.88 45.31 -24.70
N ALA A 18 30.44 46.17 -23.78
CA ALA A 18 29.10 46.18 -23.22
C ALA A 18 28.12 46.73 -24.27
N VAL A 19 27.03 45.99 -24.51
CA VAL A 19 25.83 46.57 -25.13
C VAL A 19 24.63 46.15 -24.28
N SER A 20 24.10 47.16 -23.59
CA SER A 20 22.79 47.09 -22.93
C SER A 20 21.69 47.11 -24.01
N ASN A 21 20.75 46.16 -23.96
CA ASN A 21 19.41 46.40 -24.50
C ASN A 21 18.36 45.68 -23.64
N SER A 22 17.66 46.50 -22.88
CA SER A 22 16.41 46.18 -22.22
C SER A 22 15.29 46.06 -23.26
N ASN A 23 14.70 44.87 -23.40
CA ASN A 23 13.37 44.75 -23.96
C ASN A 23 12.63 43.68 -23.20
N SER A 24 11.85 44.11 -22.19
CA SER A 24 10.86 43.34 -21.51
C SER A 24 9.65 43.10 -22.44
N HIS A 25 9.58 41.92 -23.07
CA HIS A 25 8.34 41.46 -23.68
C HIS A 25 7.52 40.77 -22.64
N ARG A 26 6.49 41.45 -22.11
CA ARG A 26 5.34 40.84 -21.39
C ARG A 26 4.61 39.96 -22.40
N ILE A 27 4.57 38.67 -22.11
CA ILE A 27 3.66 37.73 -22.76
C ILE A 27 2.26 38.00 -22.17
N PRO A 28 1.22 38.27 -23.02
CA PRO A 28 -0.12 38.49 -22.54
C PRO A 28 -0.70 37.17 -21.89
N ASP A 29 -1.33 37.33 -20.75
CA ASP A 29 -2.10 36.25 -20.12
C ASP A 29 -3.17 35.73 -21.08
N ALA A 30 -3.06 34.46 -21.47
CA ALA A 30 -4.10 33.76 -22.20
C ALA A 30 -5.35 33.56 -21.28
N PRO A 31 -6.58 33.78 -21.78
CA PRO A 31 -7.77 33.65 -20.95
C PRO A 31 -7.91 32.21 -20.46
N ARG A 32 -8.00 32.03 -19.13
CA ARG A 32 -8.35 30.76 -18.50
C ARG A 32 -9.74 30.36 -18.98
N SER A 33 -9.80 29.30 -19.78
CA SER A 33 -11.06 28.66 -20.21
C SER A 33 -11.83 28.14 -18.98
N LEU A 34 -13.03 28.64 -18.77
CA LEU A 34 -13.88 28.43 -17.60
C LEU A 34 -14.60 27.06 -17.56
N PHE A 35 -14.33 26.15 -18.47
CA PHE A 35 -14.89 24.78 -18.47
C PHE A 35 -13.87 23.79 -19.05
N ALA A 36 -12.84 23.47 -18.28
CA ALA A 36 -12.02 22.29 -18.60
C ALA A 36 -12.70 21.07 -17.99
N VAL A 37 -13.33 20.25 -18.79
CA VAL A 37 -13.71 18.87 -18.41
C VAL A 37 -12.40 18.19 -17.94
N PRO A 38 -12.34 17.62 -16.72
CA PRO A 38 -11.16 16.96 -16.22
C PRO A 38 -10.75 15.85 -17.20
N ARG A 39 -9.65 16.04 -17.91
CA ARG A 39 -9.12 15.00 -18.80
C ARG A 39 -8.36 14.00 -17.93
N LEU A 40 -8.71 12.73 -18.03
CA LEU A 40 -7.90 11.67 -17.45
C LEU A 40 -6.47 11.78 -17.99
N PRO A 41 -5.45 11.46 -17.16
CA PRO A 41 -4.08 11.47 -17.65
C PRO A 41 -3.94 10.46 -18.80
N ALA A 42 -3.11 10.79 -19.77
CA ALA A 42 -2.88 9.94 -20.94
C ALA A 42 -2.55 8.51 -20.51
N GLY A 43 -3.29 7.53 -21.06
CA GLY A 43 -3.11 6.11 -20.80
C GLY A 43 -4.00 5.50 -19.72
N VAL A 44 -4.75 6.31 -18.95
CA VAL A 44 -5.81 5.80 -18.07
C VAL A 44 -7.13 5.83 -18.85
N LEU A 45 -7.74 4.67 -19.00
CA LEU A 45 -8.95 4.52 -19.81
C LEU A 45 -10.17 5.08 -19.08
N THR A 46 -11.00 5.80 -19.80
CA THR A 46 -12.34 6.17 -19.36
C THR A 46 -13.23 4.93 -19.28
N ARG A 47 -14.41 5.06 -18.66
CA ARG A 47 -15.42 3.99 -18.62
C ARG A 47 -15.79 3.51 -20.02
N ASP A 48 -16.06 4.46 -20.92
CA ASP A 48 -16.51 4.14 -22.29
C ASP A 48 -15.41 3.47 -23.11
N GLU A 49 -14.17 3.94 -23.00
CA GLU A 49 -13.01 3.32 -23.66
C GLU A 49 -12.76 1.90 -23.14
N ALA A 50 -12.85 1.69 -21.84
CA ALA A 50 -12.68 0.38 -21.22
C ALA A 50 -13.83 -0.56 -21.62
N GLN A 51 -15.07 -0.07 -21.68
CA GLN A 51 -16.23 -0.82 -22.10
C GLN A 51 -16.11 -1.24 -23.58
N ALA A 52 -15.79 -0.30 -24.46
CA ALA A 52 -15.59 -0.59 -25.88
C ALA A 52 -14.48 -1.64 -26.10
N LEU A 53 -13.41 -1.62 -25.30
CA LEU A 53 -12.33 -2.59 -25.37
C LEU A 53 -12.80 -3.99 -24.94
N VAL A 54 -13.54 -4.07 -23.85
CA VAL A 54 -14.15 -5.30 -23.34
C VAL A 54 -15.12 -5.88 -24.37
N GLU A 55 -16.04 -5.06 -24.88
CA GLU A 55 -17.06 -5.51 -25.86
C GLU A 55 -16.43 -6.05 -27.15
N ARG A 56 -15.38 -5.38 -27.67
CA ARG A 56 -14.64 -5.87 -28.82
C ARG A 56 -14.03 -7.25 -28.58
N ALA A 57 -13.36 -7.42 -27.43
CA ALA A 57 -12.74 -8.70 -27.09
C ALA A 57 -13.78 -9.81 -26.88
N VAL A 58 -14.88 -9.51 -26.18
CA VAL A 58 -16.00 -10.45 -25.99
C VAL A 58 -16.61 -10.87 -27.32
N LYS A 59 -16.83 -9.92 -28.24
CA LYS A 59 -17.42 -10.21 -29.58
C LYS A 59 -16.54 -11.11 -30.46
N LEU A 60 -15.23 -11.10 -30.24
CA LEU A 60 -14.27 -11.94 -30.98
C LEU A 60 -14.26 -13.40 -30.48
N SER A 61 -14.79 -13.68 -29.30
CA SER A 61 -14.74 -15.02 -28.70
C SER A 61 -15.82 -15.94 -29.21
N THR A 62 -15.43 -17.20 -29.41
CA THR A 62 -16.31 -18.34 -29.72
C THR A 62 -16.49 -19.30 -28.54
N ALA A 63 -15.89 -18.99 -27.40
CA ALA A 63 -15.97 -19.81 -26.19
C ALA A 63 -17.37 -19.78 -25.55
N ASP A 64 -17.70 -20.82 -24.77
CA ASP A 64 -18.96 -20.90 -24.03
C ASP A 64 -19.09 -19.73 -23.04
N ALA A 65 -17.97 -19.39 -22.41
CA ALA A 65 -17.88 -18.21 -21.57
C ALA A 65 -16.55 -17.47 -21.77
N VAL A 66 -16.61 -16.14 -21.69
CA VAL A 66 -15.41 -15.29 -21.75
C VAL A 66 -15.50 -14.18 -20.72
N ARG A 67 -14.39 -13.95 -20.02
CA ARG A 67 -14.17 -12.80 -19.13
C ARG A 67 -12.99 -12.00 -19.61
N VAL A 68 -13.19 -10.71 -19.75
CA VAL A 68 -12.15 -9.74 -20.12
C VAL A 68 -11.93 -8.79 -18.97
N THR A 69 -10.71 -8.73 -18.47
CA THR A 69 -10.29 -7.77 -17.44
C THR A 69 -9.33 -6.78 -18.07
N VAL A 70 -9.62 -5.51 -17.93
CA VAL A 70 -8.78 -4.41 -18.41
C VAL A 70 -8.26 -3.63 -17.22
N GLN A 71 -6.95 -3.44 -17.16
CA GLN A 71 -6.30 -2.56 -16.20
C GLN A 71 -5.47 -1.56 -16.96
N SER A 72 -5.68 -0.28 -16.70
CA SER A 72 -4.86 0.80 -17.24
C SER A 72 -4.35 1.66 -16.10
N SER A 73 -3.10 2.08 -16.16
CA SER A 73 -2.49 2.90 -15.13
C SER A 73 -1.46 3.85 -15.71
N ARG A 74 -1.33 4.98 -15.05
CA ARG A 74 -0.18 5.87 -15.14
C ARG A 74 0.42 6.00 -13.78
N GLU A 75 1.68 5.59 -13.65
CA GLU A 75 2.50 5.78 -12.46
C GLU A 75 3.53 6.87 -12.73
N THR A 76 3.68 7.78 -11.80
CA THR A 76 4.71 8.81 -11.83
C THR A 76 5.47 8.75 -10.51
N ASN A 77 6.80 8.83 -10.57
CA ASN A 77 7.62 8.71 -9.38
C ASN A 77 8.75 9.75 -9.32
N LEU A 78 9.30 9.88 -8.12
CA LEU A 78 10.54 10.57 -7.84
C LEU A 78 11.24 9.87 -6.69
N ARG A 79 12.50 9.53 -6.88
CA ARG A 79 13.38 8.97 -5.87
C ARG A 79 14.50 9.96 -5.55
N PHE A 80 14.88 10.01 -4.30
CA PHE A 80 16.06 10.74 -3.85
C PHE A 80 16.82 9.89 -2.82
N ALA A 81 18.14 10.05 -2.79
CA ALA A 81 19.06 9.40 -1.88
C ALA A 81 20.31 10.29 -1.72
N ASP A 82 21.05 10.09 -0.66
CA ASP A 82 22.29 10.84 -0.37
C ASP A 82 22.10 12.36 -0.51
N ASN A 83 20.98 12.85 0.01
CA ASN A 83 20.57 14.26 -0.06
C ASN A 83 20.42 14.81 -1.48
N GLN A 84 20.22 13.96 -2.50
CA GLN A 84 20.08 14.39 -3.90
C GLN A 84 18.90 13.65 -4.55
N MET A 85 18.23 14.33 -5.49
CA MET A 85 17.28 13.68 -6.39
C MET A 85 18.04 12.75 -7.33
N SER A 86 17.64 11.48 -7.41
CA SER A 86 18.33 10.46 -8.20
C SER A 86 17.58 10.09 -9.47
N THR A 87 16.29 9.82 -9.38
CA THR A 87 15.48 9.41 -10.54
C THR A 87 14.09 10.01 -10.47
N SER A 88 13.54 10.34 -11.63
CA SER A 88 12.12 10.68 -11.78
C SER A 88 11.63 10.07 -13.09
N GLY A 89 10.42 9.52 -13.09
CA GLY A 89 9.86 8.85 -14.25
C GLY A 89 8.35 8.89 -14.30
N ALA A 90 7.85 8.49 -15.46
CA ALA A 90 6.44 8.23 -15.70
C ALA A 90 6.30 6.98 -16.56
N THR A 91 5.46 6.06 -16.13
CA THR A 91 5.15 4.84 -16.87
C THR A 91 3.65 4.77 -17.09
N THR A 92 3.26 4.42 -18.31
CA THR A 92 1.86 4.18 -18.65
C THR A 92 1.73 2.74 -19.15
N ASN A 93 0.79 2.01 -18.60
CA ASN A 93 0.55 0.62 -18.99
C ASN A 93 -0.94 0.35 -19.13
N THR A 94 -1.27 -0.50 -20.11
CA THR A 94 -2.62 -1.10 -20.23
C THR A 94 -2.44 -2.59 -20.39
N THR A 95 -3.09 -3.34 -19.51
CA THR A 95 -3.08 -4.81 -19.54
C THR A 95 -4.50 -5.32 -19.79
N ILE A 96 -4.65 -6.20 -20.75
CA ILE A 96 -5.91 -6.86 -21.09
C ILE A 96 -5.71 -8.35 -20.87
N ARG A 97 -6.48 -8.91 -19.95
CA ARG A 97 -6.54 -10.36 -19.71
C ARG A 97 -7.83 -10.90 -20.32
N VAL A 98 -7.69 -11.86 -21.21
CA VAL A 98 -8.82 -12.61 -21.78
C VAL A 98 -8.80 -14.00 -21.17
N GLN A 99 -9.86 -14.41 -20.52
CA GLN A 99 -10.09 -15.76 -20.03
C GLN A 99 -11.21 -16.39 -20.88
N SER A 100 -10.90 -17.47 -21.59
CA SER A 100 -11.86 -18.24 -22.35
C SER A 100 -12.17 -19.56 -21.66
N VAL A 101 -13.41 -20.03 -21.79
CA VAL A 101 -13.90 -21.24 -21.12
C VAL A 101 -14.69 -22.08 -22.10
N PHE A 102 -14.41 -23.40 -22.16
CA PHE A 102 -15.19 -24.42 -22.84
C PHE A 102 -15.62 -25.48 -21.83
N GLY A 103 -16.92 -25.56 -21.54
CA GLY A 103 -17.42 -26.34 -20.41
C GLY A 103 -16.87 -25.87 -19.08
N LYS A 104 -15.94 -26.64 -18.52
CA LYS A 104 -15.17 -26.25 -17.29
C LYS A 104 -13.67 -26.07 -17.55
N ARG A 105 -13.23 -26.13 -18.78
CA ARG A 105 -11.84 -25.95 -19.18
C ARG A 105 -11.60 -24.49 -19.44
N LYS A 106 -10.67 -23.87 -18.69
CA LYS A 106 -10.40 -22.45 -18.79
C LYS A 106 -8.91 -22.16 -18.95
N ALA A 107 -8.60 -21.12 -19.71
CA ALA A 107 -7.26 -20.55 -19.78
C ALA A 107 -7.32 -19.05 -19.98
N SER A 108 -6.25 -18.37 -19.62
CA SER A 108 -6.13 -16.92 -19.74
C SER A 108 -4.89 -16.52 -20.51
N VAL A 109 -5.02 -15.51 -21.35
CA VAL A 109 -3.90 -14.84 -22.04
C VAL A 109 -3.90 -13.36 -21.65
N VAL A 110 -2.74 -12.78 -21.52
CA VAL A 110 -2.54 -11.37 -21.21
C VAL A 110 -1.85 -10.68 -22.38
N THR A 111 -2.36 -9.52 -22.77
CA THR A 111 -1.76 -8.68 -23.81
C THR A 111 -1.79 -7.20 -23.37
N ASN A 112 -0.92 -6.40 -23.92
CA ASN A 112 -0.95 -4.93 -23.84
C ASN A 112 -1.31 -4.29 -25.21
N ASP A 113 -1.49 -5.12 -26.25
CA ASP A 113 -1.89 -4.67 -27.58
C ASP A 113 -3.42 -4.49 -27.65
N ARG A 114 -3.84 -3.22 -27.76
CA ARG A 114 -5.26 -2.82 -27.81
C ARG A 114 -5.85 -2.81 -29.23
N SER A 115 -5.04 -3.14 -30.25
CA SER A 115 -5.51 -3.23 -31.64
C SER A 115 -6.46 -4.41 -31.80
N ASP A 116 -7.29 -4.36 -32.84
CA ASP A 116 -8.19 -5.48 -33.17
C ASP A 116 -7.42 -6.79 -33.47
N GLU A 117 -6.25 -6.67 -34.06
CA GLU A 117 -5.36 -7.81 -34.28
C GLU A 117 -4.77 -8.37 -32.99
N GLY A 118 -4.32 -7.51 -32.07
CA GLY A 118 -3.83 -7.90 -30.75
C GLY A 118 -4.91 -8.60 -29.92
N LEU A 119 -6.12 -8.04 -29.89
CA LEU A 119 -7.26 -8.66 -29.21
C LEU A 119 -7.64 -10.01 -29.85
N ARG A 120 -7.68 -10.10 -31.17
CA ARG A 120 -7.97 -11.36 -31.87
C ARG A 120 -6.96 -12.45 -31.53
N ARG A 121 -5.67 -12.14 -31.56
CA ARG A 121 -4.62 -13.08 -31.14
C ARG A 121 -4.79 -13.53 -29.69
N ALA A 122 -5.05 -12.61 -28.76
CA ALA A 122 -5.23 -12.94 -27.36
C ALA A 122 -6.45 -13.86 -27.13
N VAL A 123 -7.57 -13.57 -27.78
CA VAL A 123 -8.77 -14.42 -27.73
C VAL A 123 -8.49 -15.81 -28.32
N GLN A 124 -7.94 -15.88 -29.53
CA GLN A 124 -7.63 -17.18 -30.18
C GLN A 124 -6.65 -18.02 -29.35
N GLN A 125 -5.63 -17.41 -28.77
CA GLN A 125 -4.67 -18.11 -27.92
C GLN A 125 -5.33 -18.61 -26.63
N SER A 126 -6.16 -17.77 -25.96
CA SER A 126 -6.86 -18.20 -24.76
C SER A 126 -7.83 -19.33 -25.01
N GLU A 127 -8.54 -19.34 -26.15
CA GLU A 127 -9.43 -20.42 -26.58
C GLU A 127 -8.66 -21.71 -26.89
N ALA A 128 -7.55 -21.60 -27.61
CA ALA A 128 -6.71 -22.77 -27.92
C ALA A 128 -6.16 -23.41 -26.63
N LEU A 129 -5.69 -22.62 -25.72
CA LEU A 129 -5.20 -23.10 -24.43
C LEU A 129 -6.32 -23.67 -23.54
N ALA A 130 -7.50 -23.06 -23.55
CA ALA A 130 -8.64 -23.53 -22.77
C ALA A 130 -9.12 -24.92 -23.25
N LYS A 131 -9.11 -25.17 -24.55
CA LYS A 131 -9.48 -26.50 -25.11
C LYS A 131 -8.53 -27.61 -24.67
N LEU A 132 -7.27 -27.27 -24.35
CA LEU A 132 -6.23 -28.21 -23.90
C LEU A 132 -6.14 -28.31 -22.36
N ALA A 133 -6.73 -27.36 -21.64
CA ALA A 133 -6.67 -27.31 -20.18
C ALA A 133 -7.46 -28.46 -19.55
N PRO A 134 -7.07 -28.93 -18.35
CA PRO A 134 -7.94 -29.84 -17.58
C PRO A 134 -9.22 -29.13 -17.17
N GLU A 135 -10.26 -29.90 -16.87
CA GLU A 135 -11.47 -29.34 -16.29
C GLU A 135 -11.22 -28.80 -14.88
N ASP A 136 -11.74 -27.60 -14.63
CA ASP A 136 -11.72 -26.99 -13.31
C ASP A 136 -13.06 -27.28 -12.60
N PRO A 137 -13.08 -28.21 -11.63
CA PRO A 137 -14.31 -28.55 -10.89
C PRO A 137 -14.85 -27.38 -10.07
N GLU A 138 -14.04 -26.36 -9.80
CA GLU A 138 -14.40 -25.19 -9.00
C GLU A 138 -15.00 -24.05 -9.86
N TYR A 139 -15.03 -24.18 -11.17
CA TYR A 139 -15.62 -23.18 -12.05
C TYR A 139 -17.14 -23.15 -11.97
N LEU A 140 -17.72 -22.02 -11.59
CA LEU A 140 -19.16 -21.81 -11.39
C LEU A 140 -19.84 -21.00 -12.51
N GLY A 141 -19.14 -20.75 -13.62
CA GLY A 141 -19.62 -19.84 -14.67
C GLY A 141 -19.33 -18.36 -14.36
N GLU A 142 -19.44 -17.54 -15.42
CA GLU A 142 -19.27 -16.10 -15.30
C GLU A 142 -20.52 -15.44 -14.71
N LEU A 143 -20.32 -14.31 -14.01
CA LEU A 143 -21.41 -13.52 -13.48
C LEU A 143 -22.09 -12.73 -14.60
N GLY A 144 -23.41 -12.64 -14.54
CA GLY A 144 -24.22 -11.69 -15.30
C GLY A 144 -24.18 -10.26 -14.72
N PRO A 145 -25.10 -9.38 -15.19
CA PRO A 145 -25.17 -7.99 -14.73
C PRO A 145 -25.22 -7.87 -13.20
N GLN A 146 -24.44 -6.96 -12.66
CA GLN A 146 -24.36 -6.67 -11.23
C GLN A 146 -24.59 -5.17 -10.97
N GLN A 147 -24.92 -4.84 -9.73
CA GLN A 147 -24.99 -3.45 -9.26
C GLN A 147 -23.84 -3.17 -8.30
N TYR A 148 -23.12 -2.08 -8.54
CA TYR A 148 -21.97 -1.69 -7.75
C TYR A 148 -22.23 -0.37 -7.02
N ARG A 149 -21.70 -0.26 -5.81
CA ARG A 149 -21.63 1.01 -5.10
C ARG A 149 -20.64 1.94 -5.80
N THR A 150 -20.94 3.22 -5.79
CA THR A 150 -19.95 4.23 -6.19
C THR A 150 -18.91 4.37 -5.08
N VAL A 151 -17.65 4.35 -5.46
CA VAL A 151 -16.52 4.59 -4.57
C VAL A 151 -15.73 5.78 -5.12
N GLU A 152 -15.71 6.87 -4.35
CA GLU A 152 -15.05 8.12 -4.72
C GLU A 152 -13.54 8.05 -4.43
N ALA A 153 -12.84 7.21 -5.16
CA ALA A 153 -11.41 6.94 -5.00
C ALA A 153 -10.52 7.71 -6.01
N TRP A 154 -10.99 8.87 -6.48
CA TRP A 154 -10.29 9.65 -7.51
C TRP A 154 -10.05 11.09 -7.09
N SER A 155 -8.81 11.56 -7.28
CA SER A 155 -8.41 12.96 -7.19
C SER A 155 -7.72 13.40 -8.48
N ASP A 156 -8.29 14.43 -9.14
CA ASP A 156 -7.67 15.01 -10.34
C ASP A 156 -6.30 15.64 -10.02
N ARG A 157 -6.12 16.12 -8.79
CA ARG A 157 -4.85 16.66 -8.32
C ARG A 157 -3.76 15.58 -8.30
N THR A 158 -4.05 14.42 -7.73
CA THR A 158 -3.12 13.28 -7.68
C THR A 158 -2.86 12.72 -9.08
N ALA A 159 -3.91 12.54 -9.88
CA ALA A 159 -3.81 12.02 -11.24
C ALA A 159 -2.90 12.84 -12.14
N ASN A 160 -2.88 14.17 -11.95
CA ASN A 160 -2.16 15.13 -12.78
C ASN A 160 -0.99 15.79 -12.05
N LEU A 161 -0.49 15.21 -10.96
CA LEU A 161 0.63 15.78 -10.20
C LEU A 161 1.88 15.93 -11.08
N SER A 162 2.38 17.16 -11.16
CA SER A 162 3.53 17.49 -12.03
C SER A 162 4.86 16.97 -11.47
N ALA A 163 5.87 16.85 -12.31
CA ALA A 163 7.23 16.55 -11.86
C ALA A 163 7.79 17.62 -10.93
N GLU A 164 7.40 18.88 -11.16
CA GLU A 164 7.80 20.03 -10.34
C GLU A 164 7.18 19.95 -8.92
N ASP A 165 5.90 19.56 -8.80
CA ASP A 165 5.26 19.34 -7.49
C ASP A 165 5.98 18.26 -6.70
N ARG A 166 6.32 17.15 -7.36
CA ARG A 166 7.08 16.05 -6.72
C ARG A 166 8.48 16.50 -6.31
N ALA A 167 9.15 17.31 -7.15
CA ALA A 167 10.45 17.85 -6.80
C ALA A 167 10.38 18.82 -5.60
N ARG A 168 9.37 19.68 -5.53
CA ARG A 168 9.13 20.54 -4.36
C ARG A 168 8.89 19.73 -3.08
N ALA A 169 8.13 18.63 -3.18
CA ALA A 169 7.94 17.73 -2.04
C ALA A 169 9.26 17.10 -1.57
N ALA A 170 10.10 16.64 -2.47
CA ALA A 170 11.42 16.11 -2.11
C ALA A 170 12.31 17.17 -1.45
N LEU A 171 12.27 18.41 -1.93
CA LEU A 171 13.06 19.52 -1.37
C LEU A 171 12.70 19.82 0.10
N SER A 172 11.49 19.57 0.55
CA SER A 172 11.10 19.73 1.96
C SER A 172 11.94 18.88 2.92
N ALA A 173 12.41 17.72 2.48
CA ALA A 173 13.32 16.86 3.23
C ALA A 173 14.81 17.13 2.92
N LEU A 174 15.13 17.37 1.66
CA LEU A 174 16.51 17.57 1.21
C LEU A 174 17.11 18.88 1.74
N ALA A 175 16.35 19.97 1.78
CA ALA A 175 16.86 21.27 2.22
C ALA A 175 17.30 21.27 3.71
N PRO A 176 16.49 20.79 4.67
CA PRO A 176 16.92 20.69 6.07
C PRO A 176 18.12 19.75 6.26
N ALA A 177 18.16 18.63 5.53
CA ALA A 177 19.26 17.68 5.65
C ALA A 177 20.58 18.27 5.14
N ARG A 178 20.56 19.02 4.04
CA ARG A 178 21.74 19.70 3.50
C ARG A 178 22.22 20.84 4.39
N ALA A 179 21.30 21.63 4.94
CA ALA A 179 21.64 22.77 5.80
C ALA A 179 22.31 22.34 7.10
N GLY A 180 21.87 21.23 7.71
CA GLY A 180 22.40 20.73 8.97
C GLY A 180 23.68 19.92 8.84
N ASN A 181 23.99 19.40 7.66
CA ASN A 181 25.13 18.52 7.35
C ASN A 181 25.36 17.35 8.38
N GLU A 182 24.33 16.94 9.07
CA GLU A 182 24.36 15.86 10.07
C GLU A 182 23.51 14.65 9.68
N LEU A 183 22.70 14.79 8.62
CA LEU A 183 21.73 13.81 8.19
C LEU A 183 21.86 13.49 6.71
N THR A 184 21.64 12.24 6.39
CA THR A 184 21.40 11.76 5.03
C THR A 184 19.95 11.31 4.91
N VAL A 185 19.24 11.80 3.90
CA VAL A 185 17.85 11.43 3.63
C VAL A 185 17.72 10.68 2.32
N ALA A 186 16.83 9.71 2.33
CA ALA A 186 16.41 8.94 1.17
C ALA A 186 14.89 8.79 1.19
N GLY A 187 14.27 8.90 0.03
CA GLY A 187 12.82 8.78 -0.06
C GLY A 187 12.33 8.38 -1.43
N TYR A 188 11.08 7.97 -1.45
CA TYR A 188 10.37 7.58 -2.66
C TYR A 188 8.96 8.15 -2.63
N LEU A 189 8.65 8.86 -3.68
CA LEU A 189 7.34 9.44 -3.93
C LEU A 189 6.78 8.78 -5.19
N VAL A 190 5.60 8.22 -5.10
CA VAL A 190 4.90 7.61 -6.22
C VAL A 190 3.45 8.06 -6.23
N CYS A 191 2.96 8.46 -7.41
CA CYS A 191 1.56 8.75 -7.65
C CYS A 191 1.06 7.85 -8.76
N THR A 192 -0.04 7.17 -8.50
CA THR A 192 -0.70 6.28 -9.45
C THR A 192 -2.10 6.80 -9.75
N ALA A 193 -2.43 6.86 -11.03
CA ALA A 193 -3.80 6.98 -11.52
C ALA A 193 -4.12 5.70 -12.28
N ALA A 194 -5.20 5.01 -11.91
CA ALA A 194 -5.55 3.71 -12.46
C ALA A 194 -7.04 3.61 -12.79
N ALA A 195 -7.36 2.76 -13.76
CA ALA A 195 -8.71 2.29 -14.02
C ALA A 195 -8.71 0.78 -14.21
N SER A 196 -9.74 0.13 -13.69
CA SER A 196 -9.98 -1.30 -13.80
C SER A 196 -11.38 -1.55 -14.33
N ALA A 197 -11.51 -2.46 -15.29
CA ALA A 197 -12.79 -2.91 -15.80
C ALA A 197 -12.83 -4.43 -15.94
N ILE A 198 -14.00 -4.99 -15.74
CA ILE A 198 -14.29 -6.41 -15.99
C ILE A 198 -15.57 -6.49 -16.80
N GLY A 199 -15.58 -7.34 -17.84
CA GLY A 199 -16.80 -7.68 -18.55
C GLY A 199 -16.82 -9.12 -18.99
N THR A 200 -18.02 -9.65 -19.19
CA THR A 200 -18.27 -11.03 -19.59
C THR A 200 -19.28 -11.11 -20.72
N ASN A 201 -19.31 -12.24 -21.45
CA ASN A 201 -20.38 -12.50 -22.41
C ASN A 201 -21.74 -12.81 -21.75
N ALA A 202 -21.78 -12.98 -20.43
CA ALA A 202 -23.03 -13.06 -19.65
C ALA A 202 -23.64 -11.68 -19.34
N GLY A 203 -23.03 -10.58 -19.84
CA GLY A 203 -23.53 -9.22 -19.71
C GLY A 203 -23.06 -8.44 -18.49
N LEU A 204 -22.12 -8.97 -17.68
CA LEU A 204 -21.49 -8.20 -16.64
C LEU A 204 -20.60 -7.12 -17.23
N PHE A 205 -20.66 -5.92 -16.68
CA PHE A 205 -19.68 -4.86 -16.86
C PHE A 205 -19.49 -4.09 -15.55
N ALA A 206 -18.25 -4.05 -15.07
CA ALA A 206 -17.82 -3.28 -13.90
C ALA A 206 -16.67 -2.35 -14.28
N TYR A 207 -16.63 -1.17 -13.69
CA TYR A 207 -15.57 -0.18 -13.88
C TYR A 207 -15.34 0.60 -12.61
N GLN A 208 -14.06 0.80 -12.29
CA GLN A 208 -13.60 1.64 -11.19
C GLN A 208 -12.33 2.39 -11.62
N ARG A 209 -12.23 3.65 -11.19
CA ARG A 209 -10.99 4.42 -11.29
C ARG A 209 -10.52 4.83 -9.89
N SER A 210 -9.23 4.94 -9.70
CA SER A 210 -8.63 5.32 -8.43
C SER A 210 -7.33 6.08 -8.62
N THR A 211 -7.00 6.89 -7.64
CA THR A 211 -5.69 7.53 -7.50
C THR A 211 -5.06 7.16 -6.16
N ASN A 212 -3.76 7.14 -6.12
CA ASN A 212 -3.00 6.96 -4.91
C ASN A 212 -1.72 7.79 -4.96
N ALA A 213 -1.45 8.53 -3.89
CA ALA A 213 -0.19 9.20 -3.64
C ALA A 213 0.47 8.59 -2.42
N ASN A 214 1.67 8.07 -2.58
CA ASN A 214 2.45 7.47 -1.50
C ASN A 214 3.80 8.18 -1.41
N TYR A 215 4.15 8.64 -0.21
CA TYR A 215 5.42 9.27 0.08
C TYR A 215 6.06 8.62 1.28
N THR A 216 7.25 8.05 1.10
CA THR A 216 8.05 7.44 2.17
C THR A 216 9.41 8.12 2.26
N LEU A 217 9.88 8.32 3.47
CA LEU A 217 11.12 9.01 3.78
C LEU A 217 11.86 8.31 4.91
N THR A 218 13.15 8.07 4.71
CA THR A 218 14.09 7.65 5.76
C THR A 218 15.13 8.74 5.95
N ALA A 219 15.32 9.19 7.16
CA ALA A 219 16.44 10.04 7.57
C ALA A 219 17.42 9.22 8.39
N ARG A 220 18.72 9.39 8.18
CA ARG A 220 19.78 8.75 8.95
C ARG A 220 20.79 9.79 9.40
N THR A 221 21.34 9.62 10.59
CA THR A 221 22.46 10.44 11.05
C THR A 221 23.76 9.99 10.40
N ASN A 222 24.65 10.94 10.08
CA ASN A 222 25.87 10.65 9.33
C ASN A 222 26.87 9.79 10.12
N ASP A 223 26.74 9.73 11.46
CA ASP A 223 27.48 8.80 12.32
C ASP A 223 26.94 7.36 12.24
N GLY A 224 25.85 7.13 11.49
CA GLY A 224 25.25 5.82 11.27
C GLY A 224 24.46 5.27 12.46
N THR A 225 24.33 6.01 13.57
CA THR A 225 23.72 5.51 14.80
C THR A 225 22.23 5.75 14.90
N GLY A 226 21.70 6.78 14.20
CA GLY A 226 20.29 7.15 14.24
C GLY A 226 19.58 6.96 12.91
N SER A 227 18.35 6.47 12.96
CA SER A 227 17.46 6.28 11.81
C SER A 227 16.02 6.62 12.17
N GLY A 228 15.32 7.30 11.26
CA GLY A 228 13.89 7.60 11.39
C GLY A 228 13.20 7.41 10.05
N TRP A 229 12.09 6.69 10.05
CA TRP A 229 11.24 6.50 8.88
C TRP A 229 9.84 7.06 9.13
N VAL A 230 9.28 7.69 8.12
CA VAL A 230 7.87 8.10 8.07
C VAL A 230 7.34 7.86 6.66
N GLY A 231 6.14 7.35 6.58
CA GLY A 231 5.38 7.27 5.36
C GLY A 231 3.99 7.85 5.52
N ALA A 232 3.40 8.27 4.42
CA ALA A 232 1.99 8.64 4.33
C ALA A 232 1.44 8.29 2.95
N GLU A 233 0.17 7.95 2.92
CA GLU A 233 -0.55 7.57 1.73
C GLU A 233 -1.97 8.14 1.76
N ASP A 234 -2.44 8.67 0.65
CA ASP A 234 -3.84 9.07 0.46
C ASP A 234 -4.23 9.00 -1.02
N THR A 235 -5.51 8.91 -1.29
CA THR A 235 -6.10 9.06 -2.63
C THR A 235 -5.85 10.45 -3.19
N ASP A 236 -5.84 11.46 -2.31
CA ASP A 236 -5.65 12.86 -2.65
C ASP A 236 -4.32 13.38 -2.12
N TRP A 237 -3.46 13.83 -3.06
CA TRP A 237 -2.16 14.44 -2.76
C TRP A 237 -2.24 15.58 -1.74
N ASP A 238 -3.28 16.41 -1.84
CA ASP A 238 -3.40 17.61 -1.00
C ASP A 238 -3.71 17.28 0.48
N LYS A 239 -4.01 16.01 0.79
CA LYS A 239 -4.14 15.51 2.17
C LYS A 239 -2.83 15.05 2.78
N LEU A 240 -1.74 14.96 2.00
CA LEU A 240 -0.42 14.61 2.52
C LEU A 240 0.27 15.86 3.08
N ASP A 241 0.47 15.91 4.38
CA ASP A 241 1.29 16.96 5.01
C ASP A 241 2.79 16.66 4.79
N ILE A 242 3.27 17.03 3.61
CA ILE A 242 4.63 16.74 3.13
C ILE A 242 5.70 17.30 4.09
N LYS A 243 5.46 18.49 4.64
CA LYS A 243 6.41 19.09 5.60
C LYS A 243 6.47 18.29 6.90
N SER A 244 5.32 17.92 7.45
CA SER A 244 5.24 17.11 8.67
C SER A 244 5.91 15.74 8.49
N ILE A 245 5.76 15.11 7.33
CA ILE A 245 6.44 13.83 7.02
C ILE A 245 7.97 14.00 7.14
N ALA A 246 8.51 15.04 6.53
CA ALA A 246 9.95 15.34 6.56
C ALA A 246 10.43 15.65 7.98
N ASP A 247 9.76 16.57 8.68
CA ASP A 247 10.11 16.98 10.04
C ASP A 247 10.09 15.79 11.01
N ARG A 248 9.08 14.92 10.93
CA ARG A 248 8.96 13.74 11.80
C ARG A 248 10.04 12.69 11.52
N ALA A 249 10.40 12.45 10.26
CA ALA A 249 11.47 11.50 9.94
C ALA A 249 12.82 11.99 10.45
N ILE A 250 13.10 13.29 10.29
CA ILE A 250 14.32 13.95 10.76
C ILE A 250 14.37 13.92 12.30
N ASP A 251 13.27 14.27 12.98
CA ASP A 251 13.20 14.23 14.46
C ASP A 251 13.44 12.81 14.99
N LYS A 252 12.79 11.81 14.39
CA LYS A 252 13.03 10.40 14.75
C LYS A 252 14.49 9.99 14.59
N ALA A 253 15.14 10.37 13.48
CA ALA A 253 16.54 10.06 13.27
C ALA A 253 17.44 10.71 14.33
N ARG A 254 17.22 11.98 14.65
CA ARG A 254 17.97 12.69 15.68
C ARG A 254 17.79 12.07 17.06
N ARG A 255 16.56 11.74 17.44
CA ARG A 255 16.22 11.15 18.74
C ARG A 255 16.68 9.70 18.86
N SER A 256 16.90 9.00 17.76
CA SER A 256 17.37 7.61 17.74
C SER A 256 18.90 7.45 17.76
N ARG A 257 19.65 8.56 17.85
CA ARG A 257 21.12 8.52 17.96
C ARG A 257 21.60 7.76 19.19
N ASN A 258 22.77 7.13 19.04
CA ASN A 258 23.47 6.44 20.12
C ASN A 258 22.58 5.49 20.92
N PRO A 259 21.90 4.53 20.25
CA PRO A 259 20.97 3.63 20.91
C PRO A 259 21.72 2.73 21.90
N VAL A 260 21.16 2.58 23.11
CA VAL A 260 21.72 1.69 24.13
C VAL A 260 21.02 0.33 24.09
N GLY A 261 21.75 -0.74 24.36
CA GLY A 261 21.17 -2.06 24.57
C GLY A 261 20.42 -2.12 25.89
N ILE A 262 19.25 -2.74 25.88
CA ILE A 262 18.55 -3.17 27.10
C ILE A 262 18.27 -4.67 26.98
N GLU A 263 18.05 -5.35 28.11
CA GLU A 263 17.80 -6.80 28.12
C GLU A 263 16.55 -7.14 27.30
N PRO A 264 16.64 -8.16 26.40
CA PRO A 264 15.45 -8.74 25.75
C PRO A 264 14.48 -9.30 26.80
N GLY A 265 13.20 -9.39 26.45
CA GLY A 265 12.19 -9.89 27.34
C GLY A 265 10.80 -9.36 26.99
N ARG A 266 9.90 -9.45 27.97
CA ARG A 266 8.52 -8.97 27.81
C ARG A 266 8.40 -7.55 28.30
N TYR A 267 7.79 -6.70 27.46
CA TYR A 267 7.61 -5.29 27.76
C TYR A 267 6.17 -4.86 27.48
N THR A 268 5.74 -3.82 28.16
CA THR A 268 4.67 -2.97 27.65
C THR A 268 5.18 -2.24 26.42
N VAL A 269 4.47 -2.38 25.30
CA VAL A 269 4.90 -1.78 24.03
C VAL A 269 3.79 -0.89 23.50
N ILE A 270 4.19 0.30 23.05
CA ILE A 270 3.33 1.20 22.28
C ILE A 270 3.77 1.09 20.83
N PHE A 271 2.85 0.71 19.96
CA PHE A 271 3.06 0.67 18.51
C PHE A 271 2.47 1.92 17.88
N GLU A 272 3.27 2.65 17.08
CA GLU A 272 2.72 3.64 16.17
C GLU A 272 1.84 2.95 15.09
N PRO A 273 0.94 3.69 14.42
CA PRO A 273 0.00 3.13 13.45
C PRO A 273 0.66 2.24 12.38
N GLU A 274 1.82 2.64 11.87
CA GLU A 274 2.57 1.85 10.88
C GLU A 274 3.05 0.51 11.47
N ALA A 275 3.56 0.51 12.69
CA ALA A 275 4.00 -0.70 13.37
C ALA A 275 2.81 -1.64 13.67
N THR A 276 1.66 -1.08 14.06
CA THR A 276 0.41 -1.83 14.21
C THR A 276 0.00 -2.47 12.89
N ALA A 277 0.01 -1.69 11.80
CA ALA A 277 -0.36 -2.15 10.46
C ALA A 277 0.56 -3.27 9.97
N ASN A 278 1.87 -3.15 10.17
CA ASN A 278 2.84 -4.14 9.74
C ASN A 278 2.53 -5.55 10.29
N LEU A 279 1.99 -5.67 11.50
CA LEU A 279 1.69 -6.97 12.11
C LEU A 279 0.21 -7.36 11.96
N VAL A 280 -0.74 -6.45 12.20
CA VAL A 280 -2.18 -6.77 12.18
C VAL A 280 -2.68 -7.09 10.77
N SER A 281 -2.17 -6.43 9.72
CA SER A 281 -2.55 -6.72 8.33
C SER A 281 -2.28 -8.17 7.92
N LEU A 282 -1.30 -8.82 8.56
CA LEU A 282 -0.97 -10.23 8.30
C LEU A 282 -2.08 -11.21 8.70
N MET A 283 -3.05 -10.76 9.50
CA MET A 283 -4.26 -11.54 9.79
C MET A 283 -5.17 -11.71 8.57
N GLY A 284 -5.08 -10.83 7.57
CA GLY A 284 -5.94 -10.85 6.38
C GLY A 284 -6.00 -12.20 5.68
N GLY A 285 -4.87 -12.88 5.53
CA GLY A 285 -4.80 -14.20 4.93
C GLY A 285 -5.48 -15.31 5.74
N ALA A 286 -5.53 -15.17 7.07
CA ALA A 286 -6.12 -16.16 7.95
C ALA A 286 -7.66 -16.18 7.92
N PHE A 287 -8.29 -15.08 7.47
CA PHE A 287 -9.75 -15.02 7.33
C PHE A 287 -10.30 -15.87 6.17
N GLN A 288 -9.47 -16.48 5.32
CA GLN A 288 -9.93 -17.34 4.24
C GLN A 288 -10.71 -18.55 4.79
N ALA A 289 -12.01 -18.62 4.47
CA ALA A 289 -12.91 -19.64 4.98
C ALA A 289 -12.44 -21.06 4.65
N ARG A 290 -12.01 -21.30 3.40
CA ARG A 290 -11.50 -22.61 2.99
C ARG A 290 -10.30 -23.06 3.83
N ALA A 291 -9.36 -22.17 4.10
CA ALA A 291 -8.19 -22.49 4.91
C ALA A 291 -8.58 -22.82 6.37
N ALA A 292 -9.59 -22.14 6.90
CA ALA A 292 -10.11 -22.43 8.24
C ALA A 292 -10.85 -23.77 8.30
N ASP A 293 -11.74 -24.05 7.36
CA ASP A 293 -12.50 -25.30 7.26
C ASP A 293 -11.60 -26.52 7.04
N GLU A 294 -10.50 -26.36 6.30
CA GLU A 294 -9.51 -27.40 6.02
C GLU A 294 -8.42 -27.53 7.12
N GLY A 295 -8.53 -26.82 8.23
CA GLY A 295 -7.60 -26.92 9.36
C GLY A 295 -6.24 -26.25 9.16
N ARG A 296 -6.10 -25.35 8.16
CA ARG A 296 -4.84 -24.71 7.76
C ARG A 296 -4.68 -23.26 8.23
N SER A 297 -5.69 -22.71 8.92
CA SER A 297 -5.71 -21.33 9.42
C SER A 297 -5.69 -21.29 10.94
N ALA A 298 -5.27 -20.17 11.51
CA ALA A 298 -5.39 -19.89 12.94
C ALA A 298 -6.84 -19.87 13.43
N PHE A 299 -7.79 -19.74 12.53
CA PHE A 299 -9.23 -19.76 12.83
C PHE A 299 -9.89 -21.14 12.64
N ALA A 300 -9.07 -22.18 12.44
CA ALA A 300 -9.51 -23.56 12.52
C ALA A 300 -9.54 -24.07 13.97
N LYS A 301 -10.41 -25.03 14.26
CA LYS A 301 -10.43 -25.84 15.47
C LYS A 301 -10.83 -27.27 15.14
N PRO A 302 -10.63 -28.25 16.04
CA PRO A 302 -11.15 -29.61 15.85
C PRO A 302 -12.67 -29.58 15.56
N GLY A 303 -13.06 -30.19 14.45
CA GLY A 303 -14.45 -30.25 14.02
C GLY A 303 -15.06 -28.99 13.39
N GLY A 304 -14.25 -27.97 13.05
CA GLY A 304 -14.76 -26.76 12.37
C GLY A 304 -13.87 -25.54 12.49
N THR A 305 -14.51 -24.38 12.61
CA THR A 305 -13.85 -23.08 12.70
C THR A 305 -14.13 -22.38 14.02
N LYS A 306 -13.33 -21.37 14.36
CA LYS A 306 -13.54 -20.52 15.54
C LYS A 306 -14.59 -19.43 15.34
N LEU A 307 -15.41 -19.51 14.28
CA LEU A 307 -16.46 -18.54 14.01
C LEU A 307 -17.40 -18.44 15.22
N GLY A 308 -17.66 -17.21 15.68
CA GLY A 308 -18.44 -16.96 16.90
C GLY A 308 -17.63 -17.01 18.20
N GLU A 309 -16.35 -17.38 18.17
CA GLU A 309 -15.49 -17.39 19.36
C GLU A 309 -14.74 -16.08 19.52
N ARG A 310 -14.48 -15.73 20.78
CA ARG A 310 -13.57 -14.63 21.11
C ARG A 310 -12.13 -15.03 20.78
N ILE A 311 -11.48 -14.24 19.94
CA ILE A 311 -10.11 -14.48 19.49
C ILE A 311 -9.13 -13.40 19.93
N VAL A 312 -9.63 -12.21 20.26
CA VAL A 312 -8.85 -11.05 20.72
C VAL A 312 -9.63 -10.24 21.75
N ASP A 313 -9.04 -9.18 22.30
CA ASP A 313 -9.66 -8.26 23.26
C ASP A 313 -11.00 -7.71 22.74
N PRO A 314 -12.02 -7.55 23.60
CA PRO A 314 -13.35 -7.06 23.21
C PRO A 314 -13.36 -5.67 22.57
N ARG A 315 -12.33 -4.85 22.78
CA ARG A 315 -12.21 -3.52 22.17
C ARG A 315 -11.83 -3.55 20.69
N VAL A 316 -11.44 -4.73 20.16
CA VAL A 316 -10.98 -4.89 18.79
C VAL A 316 -12.16 -5.16 17.86
N THR A 317 -12.32 -4.29 16.87
CA THR A 317 -13.17 -4.53 15.70
C THR A 317 -12.36 -4.31 14.44
N LEU A 318 -12.27 -5.34 13.58
CA LEU A 318 -11.57 -5.31 12.28
C LEU A 318 -12.58 -5.48 11.16
N TYR A 319 -12.49 -4.61 10.14
CA TYR A 319 -13.42 -4.65 9.01
C TYR A 319 -12.77 -4.19 7.71
N SER A 320 -13.39 -4.54 6.60
CA SER A 320 -13.16 -4.00 5.25
C SER A 320 -14.43 -3.30 4.77
N ASP A 321 -14.30 -2.14 4.17
CA ASP A 321 -15.40 -1.40 3.54
C ASP A 321 -14.87 -0.63 2.33
N PRO A 322 -15.25 -0.99 1.11
CA PRO A 322 -14.77 -0.29 -0.09
C PRO A 322 -15.03 1.21 -0.09
N SER A 323 -16.05 1.66 0.65
CA SER A 323 -16.47 3.08 0.71
C SER A 323 -15.88 3.85 1.91
N ASP A 324 -15.12 3.19 2.79
CA ASP A 324 -14.49 3.89 3.92
C ASP A 324 -13.36 4.81 3.41
N PRO A 325 -13.40 6.13 3.71
CA PRO A 325 -12.43 7.09 3.20
C PRO A 325 -10.97 6.79 3.53
N LEU A 326 -10.70 6.04 4.62
CA LEU A 326 -9.34 5.66 5.00
C LEU A 326 -8.81 4.42 4.28
N ILE A 327 -9.70 3.60 3.70
CA ILE A 327 -9.34 2.32 3.08
C ILE A 327 -10.04 2.10 1.74
N LEU A 328 -10.28 3.17 0.98
CA LEU A 328 -10.93 3.10 -0.33
C LEU A 328 -10.33 2.00 -1.21
N THR A 329 -11.17 1.08 -1.67
CA THR A 329 -10.77 -0.05 -2.53
C THR A 329 -11.76 -0.22 -3.69
N SER A 330 -11.54 -1.23 -4.54
CA SER A 330 -12.48 -1.56 -5.61
C SER A 330 -13.85 -1.98 -5.05
N PRO A 331 -14.97 -1.56 -5.67
CA PRO A 331 -16.31 -2.02 -5.30
C PRO A 331 -16.63 -3.44 -5.81
N PHE A 332 -15.71 -4.11 -6.47
CA PHE A 332 -15.85 -5.48 -6.98
C PHE A 332 -14.52 -6.23 -6.90
N ASP A 333 -14.62 -7.55 -6.82
CA ASP A 333 -13.46 -8.44 -6.85
C ASP A 333 -13.04 -8.86 -8.28
N GLY A 334 -12.05 -9.75 -8.40
CA GLY A 334 -11.53 -10.23 -9.68
C GLY A 334 -12.48 -11.09 -10.50
N GLU A 335 -13.64 -11.49 -9.95
CA GLU A 335 -14.72 -12.16 -10.68
C GLU A 335 -15.88 -11.21 -11.05
N GLY A 336 -15.82 -9.95 -10.59
CA GLY A 336 -16.88 -8.98 -10.73
C GLY A 336 -17.96 -9.09 -9.65
N LEU A 337 -17.70 -9.82 -8.55
CA LEU A 337 -18.60 -9.88 -7.41
C LEU A 337 -18.65 -8.51 -6.72
N PRO A 338 -19.83 -7.92 -6.48
CA PRO A 338 -19.95 -6.68 -5.71
C PRO A 338 -19.39 -6.87 -4.29
N LEU A 339 -18.54 -5.95 -3.86
CA LEU A 339 -18.01 -5.90 -2.51
C LEU A 339 -18.81 -4.93 -1.62
N SER A 340 -18.95 -5.28 -0.36
CA SER A 340 -19.63 -4.46 0.65
C SER A 340 -18.83 -4.54 1.96
N ARG A 341 -19.24 -3.73 2.94
CA ARG A 341 -18.65 -3.79 4.27
C ARG A 341 -18.73 -5.20 4.84
N GLN A 342 -17.59 -5.72 5.27
CA GLN A 342 -17.42 -7.00 5.94
C GLN A 342 -16.74 -6.77 7.28
N THR A 343 -17.35 -7.21 8.37
CA THR A 343 -16.75 -7.12 9.71
C THR A 343 -16.18 -8.49 10.07
N TRP A 344 -14.87 -8.59 10.01
CA TRP A 344 -14.14 -9.85 10.23
C TRP A 344 -14.07 -10.21 11.71
N VAL A 345 -13.70 -9.24 12.53
CA VAL A 345 -13.72 -9.34 13.99
C VAL A 345 -14.63 -8.26 14.52
N LYS A 346 -15.60 -8.63 15.35
CA LYS A 346 -16.52 -7.70 16.01
C LYS A 346 -16.40 -7.87 17.52
N ASP A 347 -16.04 -6.80 18.21
CA ASP A 347 -15.92 -6.80 19.68
C ASP A 347 -15.09 -7.98 20.20
N GLY A 348 -13.97 -8.27 19.53
CA GLY A 348 -13.04 -9.36 19.82
C GLY A 348 -13.48 -10.75 19.36
N VAL A 349 -14.67 -10.89 18.81
CA VAL A 349 -15.22 -12.17 18.35
C VAL A 349 -14.97 -12.34 16.85
N LEU A 350 -14.51 -13.51 16.41
CA LEU A 350 -14.43 -13.86 14.99
C LEU A 350 -15.85 -13.90 14.41
N ASN A 351 -16.22 -12.81 13.72
CA ASN A 351 -17.59 -12.60 13.27
C ASN A 351 -17.84 -13.18 11.87
N GLN A 352 -16.81 -13.22 11.01
CA GLN A 352 -16.95 -13.64 9.63
C GLN A 352 -15.64 -14.17 9.06
N LEU A 353 -15.75 -15.08 8.08
CA LEU A 353 -14.66 -15.57 7.24
C LEU A 353 -14.89 -15.15 5.78
N ALA A 354 -13.82 -15.05 5.02
CA ALA A 354 -13.87 -14.67 3.62
C ALA A 354 -14.20 -15.87 2.74
N TYR A 355 -15.36 -15.84 2.11
CA TYR A 355 -15.84 -16.87 1.19
C TYR A 355 -15.73 -16.38 -0.25
N ASN A 356 -14.92 -17.06 -1.09
CA ASN A 356 -15.04 -16.91 -2.53
C ASN A 356 -16.32 -17.60 -3.04
N ARG A 357 -16.70 -17.38 -4.29
CA ARG A 357 -17.95 -17.92 -4.86
C ARG A 357 -18.05 -19.47 -4.75
N PHE A 358 -16.96 -20.16 -5.09
CA PHE A 358 -16.93 -21.62 -5.07
C PHE A 358 -17.11 -22.16 -3.64
N TRP A 359 -16.30 -21.67 -2.69
CA TRP A 359 -16.35 -22.16 -1.31
C TRP A 359 -17.66 -21.81 -0.64
N ALA A 360 -18.19 -20.61 -0.91
CA ALA A 360 -19.52 -20.20 -0.46
C ALA A 360 -20.63 -21.18 -0.94
N SER A 361 -20.63 -21.49 -2.24
CA SER A 361 -21.57 -22.44 -2.84
C SER A 361 -21.45 -23.83 -2.17
N LYS A 362 -20.23 -24.33 -1.99
CA LYS A 362 -19.96 -25.62 -1.35
C LYS A 362 -20.44 -25.69 0.09
N GLN A 363 -20.38 -24.58 0.81
CA GLN A 363 -20.75 -24.49 2.22
C GLN A 363 -22.18 -23.95 2.45
N GLY A 364 -22.96 -23.69 1.40
CA GLY A 364 -24.30 -23.09 1.51
C GLY A 364 -24.28 -21.69 2.12
N LYS A 365 -23.22 -20.89 1.84
CA LYS A 365 -23.01 -19.53 2.33
C LYS A 365 -23.11 -18.50 1.21
N THR A 366 -23.22 -17.23 1.59
CA THR A 366 -23.12 -16.12 0.65
C THR A 366 -21.65 -15.77 0.45
N PRO A 367 -21.17 -15.56 -0.79
CA PRO A 367 -19.81 -15.09 -1.02
C PRO A 367 -19.63 -13.66 -0.48
N THR A 368 -18.47 -13.40 0.11
CA THR A 368 -18.16 -12.11 0.76
C THR A 368 -17.10 -11.30 0.00
N GLY A 369 -16.38 -11.95 -0.90
CA GLY A 369 -15.13 -11.45 -1.41
C GLY A 369 -13.98 -11.61 -0.40
N GLY A 370 -12.85 -10.96 -0.69
CA GLY A 370 -11.63 -11.00 0.12
C GLY A 370 -11.56 -9.87 1.16
N THR A 371 -10.42 -9.81 1.84
CA THR A 371 -10.11 -8.83 2.90
C THR A 371 -9.39 -7.58 2.35
N SER A 372 -9.75 -7.13 1.15
CA SER A 372 -9.16 -5.91 0.56
C SER A 372 -9.51 -4.69 1.40
N GLY A 373 -8.49 -3.90 1.77
CA GLY A 373 -8.66 -2.78 2.68
C GLY A 373 -9.03 -3.24 4.10
N LEU A 374 -8.11 -3.12 5.04
CA LEU A 374 -8.34 -3.53 6.42
C LEU A 374 -8.25 -2.35 7.35
N ARG A 375 -9.29 -2.13 8.15
CA ARG A 375 -9.31 -1.10 9.18
C ARG A 375 -9.61 -1.70 10.55
N MET A 376 -8.87 -1.22 11.57
CA MET A 376 -9.22 -1.39 12.97
C MET A 376 -10.04 -0.18 13.42
N ALA A 377 -11.12 -0.41 14.15
CA ALA A 377 -11.96 0.66 14.67
C ALA A 377 -11.19 1.56 15.64
N ASP A 378 -11.61 2.83 15.71
CA ASP A 378 -10.99 3.85 16.55
C ASP A 378 -11.22 3.56 18.04
N GLY A 379 -10.22 3.86 18.86
CA GLY A 379 -10.33 3.94 20.32
C GLY A 379 -10.17 5.38 20.82
N PRO A 380 -10.34 5.59 22.13
CA PRO A 380 -10.36 6.92 22.74
C PRO A 380 -8.98 7.50 23.06
N ASP A 381 -7.91 6.69 23.01
CA ASP A 381 -6.58 7.10 23.48
C ASP A 381 -5.83 7.92 22.42
N THR A 382 -4.78 8.62 22.86
CA THR A 382 -3.77 9.23 21.98
C THR A 382 -2.40 8.59 22.24
N LEU A 383 -1.48 8.76 21.30
CA LEU A 383 -0.10 8.28 21.49
C LEU A 383 0.52 8.88 22.75
N GLU A 384 0.27 10.16 23.01
CA GLU A 384 0.76 10.91 24.16
C GLU A 384 0.17 10.37 25.47
N SER A 385 -1.14 10.08 25.52
CA SER A 385 -1.80 9.52 26.71
C SER A 385 -1.28 8.11 27.03
N MET A 386 -1.04 7.30 26.00
CA MET A 386 -0.45 5.97 26.16
C MET A 386 0.98 6.05 26.71
N ILE A 387 1.80 6.99 26.21
CA ILE A 387 3.15 7.22 26.72
C ILE A 387 3.08 7.69 28.19
N ALA A 388 2.26 8.71 28.49
CA ALA A 388 2.13 9.30 29.82
C ALA A 388 1.68 8.28 30.89
N SER A 389 0.86 7.29 30.50
CA SER A 389 0.38 6.21 31.39
C SER A 389 1.32 5.00 31.49
N THR A 390 2.52 5.07 30.88
CA THR A 390 3.47 3.94 30.88
C THR A 390 4.61 4.16 31.85
N THR A 391 4.69 3.35 32.90
CA THR A 391 5.78 3.42 33.89
C THR A 391 7.10 2.98 33.28
N ARG A 392 7.11 1.84 32.59
CA ARG A 392 8.25 1.34 31.81
C ARG A 392 7.76 0.58 30.59
N GLY A 393 8.29 0.91 29.42
CA GLY A 393 7.87 0.29 28.17
C GLY A 393 8.74 0.67 26.99
N VAL A 394 8.34 0.24 25.81
CA VAL A 394 9.05 0.50 24.55
C VAL A 394 8.08 1.13 23.55
N LEU A 395 8.47 2.22 22.92
CA LEU A 395 7.81 2.77 21.75
C LEU A 395 8.45 2.18 20.50
N VAL A 396 7.64 1.57 19.65
CA VAL A 396 8.03 0.98 18.36
C VAL A 396 7.35 1.76 17.24
N THR A 397 8.13 2.38 16.37
CA THR A 397 7.60 3.20 15.28
C THR A 397 7.35 2.39 14.00
N ARG A 398 8.08 1.29 13.81
CA ARG A 398 7.99 0.43 12.63
C ARG A 398 8.48 -0.99 12.93
N LEU A 399 7.85 -1.97 12.26
CA LEU A 399 8.33 -3.34 12.19
C LEU A 399 8.88 -3.64 10.80
N TRP A 400 9.88 -4.50 10.74
CA TRP A 400 10.60 -4.82 9.51
C TRP A 400 10.91 -6.31 9.39
N TYR A 401 11.06 -6.78 8.15
CA TYR A 401 11.50 -8.15 7.84
C TYR A 401 10.63 -9.24 8.49
N LEU A 402 9.30 -9.05 8.39
CA LEU A 402 8.33 -10.00 8.94
C LEU A 402 8.32 -11.31 8.15
N ARG A 403 8.41 -12.43 8.85
CA ARG A 403 8.36 -13.79 8.28
C ARG A 403 7.46 -14.68 9.12
N ALA A 404 6.58 -15.42 8.45
CA ALA A 404 5.71 -16.40 9.10
C ALA A 404 6.55 -17.56 9.65
N LEU A 405 6.30 -17.91 10.90
CA LEU A 405 6.84 -19.09 11.57
C LEU A 405 5.81 -20.21 11.64
N ASP A 406 4.57 -19.86 11.96
CA ASP A 406 3.46 -20.82 12.05
C ASP A 406 2.13 -20.15 11.69
N ALA A 407 1.48 -20.65 10.65
CA ALA A 407 0.20 -20.13 10.18
C ALA A 407 -0.98 -20.45 11.12
N ARG A 408 -0.89 -21.52 11.93
CA ARG A 408 -1.97 -21.93 12.85
C ARG A 408 -2.06 -21.06 14.08
N THR A 409 -0.97 -20.40 14.45
CA THR A 409 -0.91 -19.48 15.58
C THR A 409 -0.71 -18.04 15.15
N LEU A 410 -0.57 -17.81 13.82
CA LEU A 410 -0.16 -16.54 13.24
C LEU A 410 1.15 -16.01 13.86
N MET A 411 2.06 -16.93 14.16
CA MET A 411 3.37 -16.58 14.73
C MET A 411 4.28 -16.01 13.64
N TYR A 412 4.85 -14.85 13.92
CA TYR A 412 5.80 -14.17 13.05
C TYR A 412 7.09 -13.84 13.80
N THR A 413 8.20 -13.90 13.07
CA THR A 413 9.45 -13.25 13.49
C THR A 413 9.62 -11.94 12.73
N GLY A 414 10.25 -10.97 13.37
CA GLY A 414 10.53 -9.67 12.76
C GLY A 414 11.49 -8.87 13.60
N LEU A 415 11.72 -7.64 13.16
CA LEU A 415 12.61 -6.67 13.82
C LEU A 415 11.86 -5.36 14.06
N THR A 416 12.18 -4.66 15.15
CA THR A 416 11.88 -3.22 15.26
C THR A 416 12.90 -2.46 14.40
N ARG A 417 12.53 -1.29 13.89
CA ARG A 417 13.39 -0.50 13.00
C ARG A 417 13.02 0.98 12.99
N ASP A 418 14.00 1.82 12.61
CA ASP A 418 13.83 3.25 12.32
C ASP A 418 13.21 4.06 13.47
N GLY A 419 13.54 3.73 14.69
CA GLY A 419 13.08 4.40 15.91
C GLY A 419 12.45 3.42 16.90
N THR A 420 13.28 2.95 17.84
CA THR A 420 12.84 2.15 18.98
C THR A 420 13.29 2.89 20.24
N PHE A 421 12.36 3.21 21.15
CA PHE A 421 12.62 4.10 22.26
C PHE A 421 12.16 3.50 23.59
N LEU A 422 12.98 3.67 24.63
CA LEU A 422 12.61 3.34 26.01
C LEU A 422 11.69 4.43 26.57
N ILE A 423 10.59 4.00 27.16
CA ILE A 423 9.68 4.84 27.93
C ILE A 423 9.92 4.53 29.41
N GLU A 424 10.13 5.58 30.23
CA GLU A 424 10.15 5.49 31.69
C GLU A 424 9.39 6.67 32.30
N ASN A 425 8.57 6.36 33.29
CA ASN A 425 7.78 7.34 34.07
C ASN A 425 6.98 8.31 33.17
N GLY A 426 6.31 7.75 32.14
CA GLY A 426 5.45 8.51 31.24
C GLY A 426 6.18 9.38 30.22
N LYS A 427 7.47 9.18 30.00
CA LYS A 427 8.27 9.95 29.04
C LYS A 427 9.18 9.06 28.22
N ILE A 428 9.42 9.45 26.97
CA ILE A 428 10.45 8.83 26.14
C ILE A 428 11.81 9.26 26.69
N LEU A 429 12.54 8.30 27.24
CA LEU A 429 13.82 8.56 27.93
C LEU A 429 14.98 8.64 26.93
N ARG A 430 15.12 7.63 26.06
CA ARG A 430 16.22 7.51 25.10
C ARG A 430 15.94 6.51 24.02
N SER A 431 16.75 6.51 22.98
CA SER A 431 16.76 5.45 21.97
C SER A 431 17.40 4.16 22.52
N ILE A 432 16.90 3.04 22.02
CA ILE A 432 17.43 1.70 22.33
C ILE A 432 17.72 0.95 21.04
N LYS A 433 18.66 0.00 21.10
CA LYS A 433 18.94 -0.91 19.98
C LYS A 433 17.68 -1.64 19.55
N ASN A 434 17.59 -1.93 18.28
CA ASN A 434 16.46 -2.67 17.74
C ASN A 434 16.40 -4.07 18.33
N PHE A 435 15.19 -4.61 18.38
CA PHE A 435 14.92 -5.95 18.85
C PHE A 435 14.46 -6.86 17.71
N ARG A 436 14.82 -8.12 17.80
CA ARG A 436 14.10 -9.21 17.19
C ARG A 436 12.92 -9.59 18.08
N PHE A 437 11.80 -9.93 17.48
CA PHE A 437 10.66 -10.50 18.19
C PHE A 437 10.17 -11.79 17.53
N ASN A 438 9.50 -12.63 18.31
CA ASN A 438 8.66 -13.72 17.86
C ASN A 438 7.33 -13.57 18.59
N ASP A 439 6.30 -13.12 17.86
CA ASP A 439 4.99 -12.84 18.43
C ASP A 439 3.88 -13.00 17.39
N SER A 440 2.64 -12.97 17.84
CA SER A 440 1.45 -13.14 17.04
C SER A 440 0.54 -11.92 17.19
N PRO A 441 -0.06 -11.41 16.09
CA PRO A 441 -1.09 -10.37 16.20
C PRO A 441 -2.25 -10.79 17.09
N LEU A 442 -2.55 -12.08 17.22
CA LEU A 442 -3.58 -12.56 18.16
C LEU A 442 -3.17 -12.35 19.62
N PHE A 443 -1.92 -12.68 20.00
CA PHE A 443 -1.42 -12.42 21.35
C PHE A 443 -1.31 -10.92 21.62
N MET A 444 -0.77 -10.17 20.68
CA MET A 444 -0.68 -8.73 20.78
C MET A 444 -2.05 -8.09 21.03
N LEU A 445 -3.05 -8.43 20.24
CA LEU A 445 -4.41 -7.90 20.37
C LEU A 445 -5.19 -8.45 21.57
N ASN A 446 -4.79 -9.56 22.18
CA ASN A 446 -5.35 -10.03 23.46
C ASN A 446 -4.77 -9.29 24.68
N ASN A 447 -3.61 -8.66 24.51
CA ASN A 447 -2.89 -7.96 25.57
C ASN A 447 -3.05 -6.44 25.48
N LEU A 448 -4.11 -5.94 24.86
CA LEU A 448 -4.36 -4.52 24.69
C LEU A 448 -4.52 -3.78 26.05
N GLU A 449 -3.94 -2.61 26.13
CA GLU A 449 -4.11 -1.65 27.23
C GLU A 449 -4.68 -0.31 26.73
N GLY A 450 -4.43 0.07 25.45
CA GLY A 450 -4.93 1.29 24.85
C GLY A 450 -5.09 1.17 23.34
N ILE A 451 -6.03 1.94 22.78
CA ILE A 451 -6.31 2.04 21.34
C ILE A 451 -6.57 3.50 21.01
N GLY A 452 -5.87 4.02 20.00
CA GLY A 452 -6.05 5.38 19.52
C GLY A 452 -6.94 5.48 18.28
N LYS A 453 -6.83 6.58 17.55
CA LYS A 453 -7.52 6.79 16.27
C LYS A 453 -6.76 6.13 15.13
N SER A 454 -7.49 5.42 14.27
CA SER A 454 -6.95 4.84 13.05
C SER A 454 -6.57 5.92 12.05
N VAL A 455 -5.40 5.73 11.44
CA VAL A 455 -4.91 6.53 10.31
C VAL A 455 -4.52 5.62 9.17
N ARG A 456 -4.63 6.10 7.93
CA ARG A 456 -4.14 5.38 6.76
C ARG A 456 -2.63 5.26 6.84
N THR A 457 -2.10 4.08 6.61
CA THR A 457 -0.67 3.77 6.68
C THR A 457 -0.05 3.67 5.30
N ALA A 458 1.26 3.90 5.19
CA ALA A 458 1.97 3.95 3.92
C ALA A 458 2.38 2.57 3.38
N GLY A 459 2.03 1.50 4.08
CA GLY A 459 2.40 0.13 3.67
C GLY A 459 1.70 -0.37 2.40
N GLY A 460 0.79 0.41 1.81
CA GLY A 460 -0.01 0.08 0.65
C GLY A 460 -1.28 -0.68 0.99
N ASP A 461 -2.10 -0.95 -0.03
CA ASP A 461 -3.31 -1.81 0.02
C ASP A 461 -4.48 -1.28 0.88
N GLY A 462 -4.53 0.02 1.15
CA GLY A 462 -5.66 0.61 1.87
C GLY A 462 -5.80 0.07 3.29
N VAL A 463 -4.73 0.10 4.07
CA VAL A 463 -4.74 -0.30 5.49
C VAL A 463 -4.80 0.93 6.38
N ALA A 464 -5.72 0.92 7.36
CA ALA A 464 -5.81 1.96 8.38
C ALA A 464 -5.82 1.34 9.77
N MET A 465 -4.84 1.73 10.60
CA MET A 465 -4.65 1.19 11.94
C MET A 465 -4.44 2.29 12.95
N PRO A 466 -4.87 2.10 14.21
CA PRO A 466 -4.58 3.00 15.30
C PRO A 466 -3.18 2.77 15.89
N PRO A 467 -2.60 3.71 16.62
CA PRO A 467 -1.59 3.38 17.59
C PRO A 467 -2.23 2.53 18.69
N ILE A 468 -1.50 1.55 19.19
CA ILE A 468 -1.97 0.67 20.27
C ILE A 468 -0.93 0.53 21.37
N LYS A 469 -1.39 0.35 22.60
CA LYS A 469 -0.59 -0.03 23.75
C LYS A 469 -0.92 -1.45 24.14
N VAL A 470 0.10 -2.31 24.30
CA VAL A 470 -0.04 -3.71 24.67
C VAL A 470 0.93 -4.06 25.80
N ARG A 471 0.55 -5.00 26.67
CA ARG A 471 1.46 -5.59 27.64
C ARG A 471 2.09 -6.87 27.11
N ASP A 472 3.19 -7.28 27.70
CA ASP A 472 3.84 -8.58 27.53
C ASP A 472 4.25 -8.95 26.11
N PHE A 473 4.51 -7.95 25.24
CA PHE A 473 5.05 -8.22 23.90
C PHE A 473 6.49 -8.73 24.02
N ASN A 474 6.80 -9.83 23.31
CA ASN A 474 8.02 -10.58 23.51
C ASN A 474 9.15 -10.22 22.55
N PHE A 475 10.18 -9.55 23.05
CA PHE A 475 11.44 -9.35 22.35
C PHE A 475 12.42 -10.48 22.68
N SER A 476 12.89 -11.20 21.67
CA SER A 476 13.69 -12.42 21.82
C SER A 476 15.19 -12.18 21.85
N SER A 477 15.68 -11.14 21.20
CA SER A 477 17.13 -10.78 21.16
C SER A 477 17.32 -9.34 20.68
N LEU A 478 18.49 -8.78 20.94
CA LEU A 478 18.93 -7.53 20.31
C LEU A 478 19.18 -7.75 18.81
N SER A 479 19.08 -6.68 18.03
CA SER A 479 19.45 -6.62 16.62
C SER A 479 20.32 -5.39 16.37
N ASP A 480 21.44 -5.59 15.69
CA ASP A 480 22.33 -4.50 15.26
C ASP A 480 21.90 -3.88 13.91
N ALA A 481 20.77 -4.29 13.35
CA ALA A 481 20.21 -3.67 12.15
C ALA A 481 19.78 -2.23 12.44
N VAL A 482 20.32 -1.27 11.69
CA VAL A 482 20.01 0.16 11.76
C VAL A 482 19.08 0.55 10.61
#